data_83eefabf5f2752567e251e003326d340
#
_entry.id   83eefabf5f2752567e251e003326d340
#
_cell.length_a   1.000
_cell.length_b   1.000
_cell.length_c   1.000
_cell.angle_alpha   90.00
_cell.angle_beta   90.00
_cell.angle_gamma   90.00
#
_symmetry.space_group_name_H-M   'P 1'
#
loop_
_entity.id
_entity.type
_entity.pdbx_description
1 polymer ?
#
loop_
_entity_poly.entity_id
_entity_poly.type
_entity_poly.pdbx_seq_one_letter_code
_entity_poly.pdbx_strand_id
1 'polypeptide(L)'
;MKKVAIIGGGISGLYIANLLRQNFNYEITVYEKNNSLNLEKGYGIQLSVNSIKLLNKIGFQNINFNEKFFPNRVNFYSLKDKSKICDLDISVFNDSGDKYTTLQRFTLIDFLRNKLPSNLINFNKKVIDVQNLSEITKVIFEDRSSIDCDCLIISDGAFSKTRSLINNKEIKPKYFNSIAV
;
A
#
# COMPACT_ATOMS: atom_id res chain seq x y z
N MET A 1 19.74 4.09 -16.39
CA MET A 1 18.81 3.70 -15.32
C MET A 1 17.41 3.59 -15.91
N LYS A 2 16.63 2.58 -15.50
CA LYS A 2 15.22 2.47 -15.92
C LYS A 2 14.35 3.38 -15.06
N LYS A 3 13.52 4.18 -15.71
CA LYS A 3 12.54 5.05 -15.05
C LYS A 3 11.31 4.25 -14.64
N VAL A 4 11.03 4.22 -13.35
CA VAL A 4 9.88 3.52 -12.77
C VAL A 4 8.92 4.53 -12.15
N ALA A 5 7.73 4.62 -12.71
CA ALA A 5 6.65 5.43 -12.18
C ALA A 5 5.70 4.57 -11.33
N ILE A 6 5.41 5.00 -10.10
CA ILE A 6 4.50 4.31 -9.19
C ILE A 6 3.29 5.23 -8.95
N ILE A 7 2.10 4.79 -9.34
CA ILE A 7 0.86 5.55 -9.14
C ILE A 7 0.19 5.13 -7.85
N GLY A 8 0.10 6.08 -6.90
CA GLY A 8 -0.50 5.91 -5.58
C GLY A 8 0.52 5.86 -4.45
N GLY A 9 0.42 6.83 -3.52
CA GLY A 9 1.23 6.95 -2.30
C GLY A 9 0.66 6.18 -1.10
N GLY A 10 -0.09 5.10 -1.34
CA GLY A 10 -0.58 4.19 -0.30
C GLY A 10 0.48 3.19 0.17
N ILE A 11 0.07 2.27 1.06
CA ILE A 11 0.95 1.25 1.65
C ILE A 11 1.71 0.48 0.56
N SER A 12 1.00 0.00 -0.47
CA SER A 12 1.62 -0.79 -1.54
C SER A 12 2.64 0.01 -2.36
N GLY A 13 2.29 1.24 -2.77
CA GLY A 13 3.17 2.08 -3.57
C GLY A 13 4.43 2.49 -2.81
N LEU A 14 4.26 2.92 -1.55
CA LEU A 14 5.40 3.29 -0.70
C LEU A 14 6.29 2.08 -0.38
N TYR A 15 5.70 0.90 -0.16
CA TYR A 15 6.47 -0.33 0.08
C TYR A 15 7.32 -0.71 -1.15
N ILE A 16 6.69 -0.74 -2.34
CA ILE A 16 7.39 -1.05 -3.59
C ILE A 16 8.50 -0.02 -3.87
N ALA A 17 8.23 1.28 -3.64
CA ALA A 17 9.23 2.31 -3.79
C ALA A 17 10.46 2.06 -2.88
N ASN A 18 10.23 1.67 -1.61
CA ASN A 18 11.30 1.33 -0.68
C ASN A 18 12.11 0.11 -1.11
N LEU A 19 11.48 -0.90 -1.72
CA LEU A 19 12.20 -2.07 -2.23
C LEU A 19 13.03 -1.73 -3.47
N LEU A 20 12.43 -1.07 -4.45
CA LEU A 20 13.06 -0.82 -5.73
C LEU A 20 14.25 0.15 -5.60
N ARG A 21 14.18 1.14 -4.69
CA ARG A 21 15.28 2.08 -4.48
C ARG A 21 16.56 1.42 -3.95
N GLN A 22 16.51 0.20 -3.47
CA GLN A 22 17.72 -0.54 -3.07
C GLN A 22 18.54 -0.96 -4.29
N ASN A 23 17.97 -0.86 -5.49
CA ASN A 23 18.65 -1.16 -6.73
C ASN A 23 18.95 0.13 -7.49
N PHE A 24 20.22 0.46 -7.64
CA PHE A 24 20.71 1.67 -8.32
C PHE A 24 20.41 1.74 -9.82
N ASN A 25 19.90 0.65 -10.41
CA ASN A 25 19.49 0.63 -11.82
C ASN A 25 18.13 1.28 -12.07
N TYR A 26 17.40 1.67 -11.02
CA TYR A 26 16.09 2.28 -11.12
C TYR A 26 16.09 3.73 -10.66
N GLU A 27 15.50 4.58 -11.48
CA GLU A 27 15.06 5.94 -11.12
C GLU A 27 13.57 5.88 -10.79
N ILE A 28 13.22 6.04 -9.51
CA ILE A 28 11.87 5.79 -9.02
C ILE A 28 11.18 7.09 -8.67
N THR A 29 9.92 7.23 -9.03
CA THR A 29 9.08 8.34 -8.61
C THR A 29 7.69 7.84 -8.27
N VAL A 30 7.16 8.27 -7.12
CA VAL A 30 5.77 8.01 -6.69
C VAL A 30 4.91 9.23 -7.01
N TYR A 31 3.76 8.99 -7.62
CA TYR A 31 2.78 10.03 -7.99
C TYR A 31 1.50 9.81 -7.19
N GLU A 32 1.20 10.77 -6.31
CA GLU A 32 0.01 10.73 -5.45
C GLU A 32 -0.99 11.82 -5.89
N LYS A 33 -2.26 11.44 -6.03
CA LYS A 33 -3.32 12.35 -6.48
C LYS A 33 -3.68 13.43 -5.47
N ASN A 34 -3.53 13.14 -4.18
CA ASN A 34 -3.82 14.09 -3.11
C ASN A 34 -2.64 15.05 -2.91
N ASN A 35 -2.87 16.14 -2.20
CA ASN A 35 -1.86 17.14 -1.86
C ASN A 35 -0.91 16.69 -0.75
N SER A 36 -1.24 15.61 -0.05
CA SER A 36 -0.44 14.99 1.01
C SER A 36 -0.80 13.52 1.14
N LEU A 37 0.02 12.74 1.86
CA LEU A 37 -0.38 11.42 2.33
C LEU A 37 -1.46 11.58 3.38
N ASN A 38 -2.53 10.78 3.28
CA ASN A 38 -3.56 10.75 4.31
C ASN A 38 -3.02 10.00 5.53
N LEU A 39 -2.49 10.77 6.50
CA LEU A 39 -2.00 10.31 7.79
C LEU A 39 -3.04 10.51 8.89
N GLU A 40 -4.28 10.87 8.56
CA GLU A 40 -5.33 10.99 9.56
C GLU A 40 -5.48 9.67 10.32
N LYS A 41 -5.76 9.79 11.62
CA LYS A 41 -5.98 8.66 12.53
C LYS A 41 -6.98 7.71 11.92
N GLY A 42 -6.46 6.71 11.24
CA GLY A 42 -7.26 5.70 10.58
C GLY A 42 -7.56 4.55 11.52
N TYR A 43 -8.28 3.59 11.00
CA TYR A 43 -8.52 2.31 11.65
C TYR A 43 -7.24 1.51 11.88
N GLY A 44 -7.29 0.55 12.80
CA GLY A 44 -6.24 -0.45 12.97
C GLY A 44 -6.16 -1.38 11.75
N ILE A 45 -4.98 -1.82 11.43
CA ILE A 45 -4.73 -2.83 10.40
C ILE A 45 -4.07 -4.05 11.02
N GLN A 46 -4.35 -5.18 10.42
CA GLN A 46 -3.77 -6.46 10.82
C GLN A 46 -2.79 -6.91 9.73
N LEU A 47 -1.59 -7.26 10.17
CA LEU A 47 -0.51 -7.73 9.31
C LEU A 47 -0.19 -9.18 9.67
N SER A 48 -0.43 -10.06 8.72
CA SER A 48 -0.05 -11.47 8.85
C SER A 48 1.47 -11.65 8.81
N VAL A 49 1.95 -12.79 9.29
CA VAL A 49 3.38 -13.10 9.39
C VAL A 49 4.11 -12.94 8.05
N ASN A 50 3.49 -13.36 6.94
CA ASN A 50 4.07 -13.18 5.60
C ASN A 50 4.21 -11.69 5.23
N SER A 51 3.27 -10.83 5.62
CA SER A 51 3.39 -9.38 5.43
C SER A 51 4.52 -8.80 6.28
N ILE A 52 4.66 -9.28 7.53
CA ILE A 52 5.76 -8.85 8.43
C ILE A 52 7.11 -9.25 7.84
N LYS A 53 7.26 -10.49 7.33
CA LYS A 53 8.49 -10.94 6.64
C LYS A 53 8.89 -10.02 5.49
N LEU A 54 7.92 -9.56 4.72
CA LEU A 54 8.18 -8.61 3.64
C LEU A 54 8.59 -7.23 4.19
N LEU A 55 7.87 -6.71 5.17
CA LEU A 55 8.16 -5.40 5.77
C LEU A 55 9.49 -5.38 6.51
N ASN A 56 9.89 -6.49 7.12
CA ASN A 56 11.19 -6.60 7.80
C ASN A 56 12.38 -6.47 6.82
N LYS A 57 12.21 -6.79 5.52
CA LYS A 57 13.22 -6.52 4.49
C LYS A 57 13.58 -5.04 4.37
N ILE A 58 12.68 -4.17 4.80
CA ILE A 58 12.91 -2.72 4.82
C ILE A 58 13.01 -2.16 6.25
N GLY A 59 13.21 -3.03 7.26
CA GLY A 59 13.49 -2.64 8.65
C GLY A 59 12.26 -2.30 9.48
N PHE A 60 11.11 -2.90 9.23
CA PHE A 60 9.88 -2.71 10.01
C PHE A 60 10.02 -3.15 11.48
N GLN A 61 10.90 -4.12 11.77
CA GLN A 61 11.22 -4.53 13.13
C GLN A 61 11.68 -3.36 14.02
N ASN A 62 12.25 -2.29 13.44
CA ASN A 62 12.77 -1.13 14.15
C ASN A 62 11.68 -0.11 14.56
N ILE A 63 10.42 -0.29 14.16
CA ILE A 63 9.32 0.53 14.66
C ILE A 63 9.18 0.30 16.17
N ASN A 64 8.89 1.38 16.91
CA ASN A 64 8.71 1.34 18.34
C ASN A 64 7.71 0.22 18.75
N PHE A 65 8.12 -0.57 19.73
CA PHE A 65 7.31 -1.68 20.25
C PHE A 65 5.93 -1.23 20.73
N ASN A 66 5.85 -0.03 21.35
CA ASN A 66 4.60 0.52 21.89
C ASN A 66 3.57 0.89 20.81
N GLU A 67 3.97 0.96 19.55
CA GLU A 67 3.08 1.22 18.41
C GLU A 67 2.56 -0.06 17.76
N LYS A 68 2.98 -1.22 18.25
CA LYS A 68 2.64 -2.55 17.75
C LYS A 68 1.93 -3.38 18.82
N PHE A 69 0.90 -4.10 18.42
CA PHE A 69 0.24 -5.09 19.26
C PHE A 69 0.33 -6.47 18.60
N PHE A 70 0.62 -7.49 19.39
CA PHE A 70 0.83 -8.87 18.91
C PHE A 70 -0.27 -9.77 19.47
N PRO A 71 -1.43 -9.87 18.81
CA PRO A 71 -2.50 -10.75 19.27
C PRO A 71 -2.11 -12.21 19.07
N ASN A 72 -2.49 -13.04 20.03
CA ASN A 72 -2.32 -14.49 19.94
C ASN A 72 -3.56 -15.17 19.36
N ARG A 73 -4.72 -14.55 19.51
CA ARG A 73 -6.03 -15.13 19.12
C ARG A 73 -6.93 -14.10 18.49
N VAL A 74 -7.78 -14.57 17.56
CA VAL A 74 -8.90 -13.80 17.01
C VAL A 74 -10.19 -14.54 17.34
N ASN A 75 -11.09 -13.88 18.04
CA ASN A 75 -12.38 -14.43 18.42
C ASN A 75 -13.49 -13.78 17.60
N PHE A 76 -14.39 -14.59 17.06
CA PHE A 76 -15.56 -14.16 16.33
C PHE A 76 -16.82 -14.42 17.17
N TYR A 77 -17.68 -13.44 17.30
CA TYR A 77 -18.92 -13.52 18.06
C TYR A 77 -20.10 -13.14 17.17
N SER A 78 -21.25 -13.81 17.41
CA SER A 78 -22.52 -13.46 16.83
C SER A 78 -23.04 -12.16 17.45
N LEU A 79 -23.44 -11.20 16.62
CA LEU A 79 -24.09 -9.97 17.11
C LEU A 79 -25.50 -10.24 17.62
N LYS A 80 -26.16 -11.32 17.19
CA LYS A 80 -27.55 -11.64 17.53
C LYS A 80 -27.68 -12.09 18.98
N ASP A 81 -26.83 -12.97 19.44
CA ASP A 81 -26.93 -13.67 20.72
C ASP A 81 -25.62 -13.66 21.53
N LYS A 82 -24.60 -12.96 21.04
CA LYS A 82 -23.27 -12.89 21.64
C LYS A 82 -22.56 -14.25 21.78
N SER A 83 -23.06 -15.29 21.12
CA SER A 83 -22.41 -16.60 21.12
C SER A 83 -21.07 -16.53 20.38
N LYS A 84 -20.09 -17.28 20.86
CA LYS A 84 -18.80 -17.40 20.20
C LYS A 84 -18.93 -18.30 18.97
N ILE A 85 -18.67 -17.76 17.80
CA ILE A 85 -18.72 -18.48 16.52
C ILE A 85 -17.43 -19.27 16.29
N CYS A 86 -16.29 -18.63 16.52
CA CYS A 86 -14.99 -19.21 16.24
C CYS A 86 -13.92 -18.61 17.14
N ASP A 87 -12.93 -19.43 17.46
CA ASP A 87 -11.70 -19.05 18.18
C ASP A 87 -10.50 -19.51 17.35
N LEU A 88 -9.81 -18.55 16.75
CA LEU A 88 -8.66 -18.83 15.92
C LEU A 88 -7.39 -18.49 16.67
N ASP A 89 -6.58 -19.51 16.96
CA ASP A 89 -5.23 -19.32 17.48
C ASP A 89 -4.31 -18.92 16.32
N ILE A 90 -3.91 -17.66 16.30
CA ILE A 90 -3.01 -17.12 15.28
C ILE A 90 -1.54 -17.16 15.69
N SER A 91 -1.26 -17.50 16.96
CA SER A 91 0.11 -17.63 17.46
C SER A 91 0.88 -18.75 16.79
N VAL A 92 0.19 -19.79 16.32
CA VAL A 92 0.77 -20.94 15.60
C VAL A 92 1.45 -20.54 14.27
N PHE A 93 1.11 -19.40 13.72
CA PHE A 93 1.73 -18.88 12.51
C PHE A 93 2.95 -18.00 12.79
N ASN A 94 3.19 -17.62 14.06
CA ASN A 94 4.33 -16.80 14.43
C ASN A 94 5.64 -17.59 14.28
N ASP A 95 6.64 -16.89 13.76
CA ASP A 95 8.01 -17.40 13.63
C ASP A 95 8.94 -16.62 14.58
N SER A 96 10.18 -17.07 14.76
CA SER A 96 11.14 -16.55 15.74
C SER A 96 11.42 -15.04 15.67
N GLY A 97 11.19 -14.41 14.54
CA GLY A 97 11.36 -12.96 14.34
C GLY A 97 10.13 -12.24 13.79
N ASP A 98 9.13 -12.98 13.32
CA ASP A 98 7.99 -12.45 12.59
C ASP A 98 6.70 -12.84 13.31
N LYS A 99 6.01 -11.85 13.88
CA LYS A 99 4.76 -12.06 14.62
C LYS A 99 3.60 -11.37 13.93
N TYR A 100 2.44 -12.02 13.95
CA TYR A 100 1.19 -11.37 13.58
C TYR A 100 1.08 -10.05 14.36
N THR A 101 0.88 -8.97 13.64
CA THR A 101 0.99 -7.61 14.21
C THR A 101 -0.24 -6.79 13.87
N THR A 102 -0.80 -6.11 14.86
CA THR A 102 -1.82 -5.07 14.68
C THR A 102 -1.21 -3.73 15.04
N LEU A 103 -1.48 -2.72 14.23
CA LEU A 103 -1.03 -1.35 14.46
C LEU A 103 -1.98 -0.36 13.80
N GLN A 104 -1.82 0.92 14.08
CA GLN A 104 -2.58 1.95 13.39
C GLN A 104 -2.07 2.09 11.94
N ARG A 105 -2.99 2.24 10.99
CA ARG A 105 -2.64 2.38 9.57
C ARG A 105 -1.68 3.52 9.32
N PHE A 106 -1.85 4.66 10.02
CA PHE A 106 -0.98 5.81 9.85
C PHE A 106 0.46 5.51 10.25
N THR A 107 0.70 4.73 11.32
CA THR A 107 2.05 4.33 11.77
C THR A 107 2.79 3.58 10.65
N LEU A 108 2.10 2.67 9.94
CA LEU A 108 2.72 1.98 8.82
C LEU A 108 3.02 2.91 7.65
N ILE A 109 2.10 3.80 7.31
CA ILE A 109 2.32 4.76 6.21
C ILE A 109 3.46 5.72 6.55
N ASP A 110 3.49 6.25 7.76
CA ASP A 110 4.55 7.15 8.22
C ASP A 110 5.92 6.47 8.19
N PHE A 111 6.00 5.24 8.69
CA PHE A 111 7.22 4.43 8.59
C PHE A 111 7.70 4.27 7.14
N LEU A 112 6.80 3.90 6.23
CA LEU A 112 7.15 3.70 4.82
C LEU A 112 7.59 5.01 4.16
N ARG A 113 6.89 6.10 4.46
CA ARG A 113 7.18 7.42 3.92
C ARG A 113 8.51 7.96 4.42
N ASN A 114 8.80 7.85 5.70
CA ASN A 114 10.03 8.40 6.32
C ASN A 114 11.30 7.68 5.87
N LYS A 115 11.17 6.51 5.25
CA LYS A 115 12.29 5.82 4.61
C LYS A 115 12.60 6.33 3.20
N LEU A 116 11.71 7.08 2.58
CA LEU A 116 11.90 7.63 1.24
C LEU A 116 12.38 9.09 1.33
N PRO A 117 13.31 9.51 0.48
CA PRO A 117 13.61 10.92 0.27
C PRO A 117 12.34 11.70 -0.11
N SER A 118 12.21 12.91 0.40
CA SER A 118 10.99 13.72 0.21
C SER A 118 10.71 14.05 -1.26
N ASN A 119 11.75 14.17 -2.08
CA ASN A 119 11.64 14.44 -3.51
C ASN A 119 11.20 13.25 -4.37
N LEU A 120 11.07 12.06 -3.81
CA LEU A 120 10.57 10.89 -4.54
C LEU A 120 9.05 10.83 -4.64
N ILE A 121 8.32 11.65 -3.90
CA ILE A 121 6.86 11.66 -3.91
C ILE A 121 6.36 12.99 -4.50
N ASN A 122 5.71 12.91 -5.64
CA ASN A 122 5.05 14.03 -6.30
C ASN A 122 3.55 13.99 -5.98
N PHE A 123 3.09 15.02 -5.29
CA PHE A 123 1.69 15.20 -4.92
C PHE A 123 0.89 15.94 -6.00
N ASN A 124 -0.44 15.95 -5.87
CA ASN A 124 -1.38 16.55 -6.82
C ASN A 124 -1.25 15.97 -8.25
N LYS A 125 -0.86 14.71 -8.36
CA LYS A 125 -0.63 14.00 -9.62
C LYS A 125 -1.70 12.94 -9.87
N LYS A 126 -2.92 13.41 -10.16
CA LYS A 126 -4.04 12.54 -10.54
C LYS A 126 -3.91 12.14 -12.00
N VAL A 127 -3.80 10.85 -12.26
CA VAL A 127 -3.72 10.28 -13.60
C VAL A 127 -5.08 10.44 -14.32
N ILE A 128 -5.05 10.94 -15.55
CA ILE A 128 -6.23 11.07 -16.43
C ILE A 128 -6.10 10.24 -17.71
N ASP A 129 -4.88 9.91 -18.13
CA ASP A 129 -4.65 9.06 -19.31
C ASP A 129 -3.33 8.29 -19.18
N VAL A 130 -3.27 7.13 -19.84
CA VAL A 130 -2.08 6.28 -19.93
C VAL A 130 -1.96 5.76 -21.36
N GLN A 131 -0.87 6.10 -22.03
CA GLN A 131 -0.57 5.69 -23.39
C GLN A 131 0.60 4.72 -23.40
N ASN A 132 0.32 3.50 -23.78
CA ASN A 132 1.36 2.46 -23.91
C ASN A 132 1.96 2.55 -25.32
N LEU A 133 3.16 3.13 -25.39
CA LEU A 133 3.95 3.24 -26.62
C LEU A 133 4.91 2.06 -26.67
N SER A 134 5.44 1.71 -27.85
CA SER A 134 6.17 0.45 -28.06
C SER A 134 7.30 0.18 -27.06
N GLU A 135 8.02 1.21 -26.60
CA GLU A 135 9.16 1.06 -25.67
C GLU A 135 8.96 1.78 -24.34
N ILE A 136 8.04 2.74 -24.26
CA ILE A 136 7.79 3.55 -23.07
C ILE A 136 6.30 3.65 -22.80
N THR A 137 5.97 3.94 -21.55
CA THR A 137 4.61 4.28 -21.13
C THR A 137 4.57 5.78 -20.81
N LYS A 138 3.65 6.51 -21.48
CA LYS A 138 3.38 7.91 -21.18
C LYS A 138 2.18 8.01 -20.24
N VAL A 139 2.35 8.74 -19.14
CA VAL A 139 1.29 9.01 -18.15
C VAL A 139 0.96 10.49 -18.18
N ILE A 140 -0.32 10.82 -18.29
CA ILE A 140 -0.82 12.20 -18.36
C ILE A 140 -1.61 12.48 -17.09
N PHE A 141 -1.34 13.62 -16.46
CA PHE A 141 -1.98 14.06 -15.23
C PHE A 141 -3.02 15.16 -15.46
N GLU A 142 -3.91 15.35 -14.49
CA GLU A 142 -4.99 16.34 -14.52
C GLU A 142 -4.48 17.80 -14.66
N ASP A 143 -3.27 18.07 -14.16
CA ASP A 143 -2.59 19.37 -14.30
C ASP A 143 -1.97 19.58 -15.70
N ARG A 144 -2.27 18.69 -16.66
CA ARG A 144 -1.75 18.65 -18.04
C ARG A 144 -0.26 18.34 -18.16
N SER A 145 0.45 18.08 -17.06
CA SER A 145 1.81 17.56 -17.14
C SER A 145 1.80 16.09 -17.59
N SER A 146 2.91 15.63 -18.14
CA SER A 146 3.09 14.23 -18.49
C SER A 146 4.49 13.75 -18.13
N ILE A 147 4.62 12.45 -17.99
CA ILE A 147 5.90 11.77 -17.79
C ILE A 147 5.99 10.58 -18.72
N ASP A 148 7.22 10.22 -19.08
CA ASP A 148 7.56 8.99 -19.78
C ASP A 148 8.32 8.07 -18.82
N CYS A 149 7.96 6.79 -18.79
CA CYS A 149 8.60 5.78 -17.95
C CYS A 149 8.77 4.45 -18.69
N ASP A 150 9.81 3.70 -18.29
CA ASP A 150 10.06 2.36 -18.81
C ASP A 150 9.17 1.32 -18.15
N CYS A 151 8.70 1.60 -16.92
CA CYS A 151 7.84 0.72 -16.16
C CYS A 151 6.83 1.54 -15.36
N LEU A 152 5.55 1.20 -15.49
CA LEU A 152 4.45 1.78 -14.73
C LEU A 152 3.91 0.78 -13.72
N ILE A 153 3.94 1.12 -12.43
CA ILE A 153 3.35 0.33 -11.35
C ILE A 153 2.09 1.02 -10.85
N ILE A 154 0.96 0.32 -10.93
CA ILE A 154 -0.34 0.85 -10.48
C ILE A 154 -0.64 0.34 -9.08
N SER A 155 -0.70 1.26 -8.11
CA SER A 155 -1.00 1.00 -6.70
C SER A 155 -1.99 2.03 -6.11
N ASP A 156 -2.89 2.55 -6.95
CA ASP A 156 -3.88 3.58 -6.62
C ASP A 156 -5.15 3.03 -5.93
N GLY A 157 -5.09 1.78 -5.47
CA GLY A 157 -6.06 1.17 -4.55
C GLY A 157 -7.23 0.44 -5.21
N ALA A 158 -8.20 0.01 -4.38
CA ALA A 158 -9.34 -0.79 -4.81
C ALA A 158 -10.22 -0.08 -5.86
N PHE A 159 -10.32 1.24 -5.78
CA PHE A 159 -11.08 2.09 -6.72
C PHE A 159 -10.18 2.68 -7.81
N SER A 160 -9.17 1.93 -8.23
CA SER A 160 -8.20 2.36 -9.24
C SER A 160 -8.86 2.81 -10.54
N LYS A 161 -8.68 4.09 -10.87
CA LYS A 161 -9.07 4.63 -12.16
C LYS A 161 -8.03 4.33 -13.23
N THR A 162 -6.76 4.33 -12.86
CA THR A 162 -5.64 4.05 -13.77
C THR A 162 -5.77 2.65 -14.39
N ARG A 163 -6.20 1.66 -13.60
CA ARG A 163 -6.49 0.31 -14.10
C ARG A 163 -7.58 0.31 -15.16
N SER A 164 -8.62 1.13 -14.99
CA SER A 164 -9.70 1.23 -15.98
C SER A 164 -9.25 1.89 -17.28
N LEU A 165 -8.37 2.91 -17.20
CA LEU A 165 -7.79 3.56 -18.37
C LEU A 165 -6.98 2.58 -19.22
N ILE A 166 -6.09 1.80 -18.60
CA ILE A 166 -5.24 0.82 -19.31
C ILE A 166 -6.07 -0.28 -19.97
N ASN A 167 -7.12 -0.73 -19.31
CA ASN A 167 -7.96 -1.82 -19.84
C ASN A 167 -9.06 -1.34 -20.79
N ASN A 168 -9.17 -0.04 -21.05
CA ASN A 168 -10.27 0.56 -21.81
C ASN A 168 -11.67 0.07 -21.38
N LYS A 169 -11.80 -0.21 -20.09
CA LYS A 169 -13.01 -0.76 -19.49
C LYS A 169 -13.17 -0.27 -18.06
N GLU A 170 -14.36 0.19 -17.71
CA GLU A 170 -14.65 0.54 -16.32
C GLU A 170 -14.58 -0.72 -15.45
N ILE A 171 -13.69 -0.68 -14.44
CA ILE A 171 -13.51 -1.76 -13.47
C ILE A 171 -13.94 -1.24 -12.10
N LYS A 172 -15.06 -1.76 -11.62
CA LYS A 172 -15.60 -1.44 -10.28
C LYS A 172 -15.38 -2.59 -9.32
N PRO A 173 -15.07 -2.31 -8.04
CA PRO A 173 -15.09 -3.34 -7.00
C PRO A 173 -16.49 -3.99 -6.92
N LYS A 174 -16.52 -5.30 -6.70
CA LYS A 174 -17.78 -6.01 -6.42
C LYS A 174 -18.10 -5.88 -4.93
N TYR A 175 -19.34 -5.51 -4.65
CA TYR A 175 -19.85 -5.48 -3.27
C TYR A 175 -20.29 -6.88 -2.85
N PHE A 176 -19.86 -7.34 -1.67
CA PHE A 176 -20.15 -8.68 -1.14
C PHE A 176 -21.25 -8.68 -0.08
N ASN A 177 -22.07 -7.65 0.01
CA ASN A 177 -23.11 -7.50 1.03
C ASN A 177 -22.58 -7.61 2.48
N SER A 178 -21.34 -7.20 2.69
CA SER A 178 -20.67 -7.22 4.00
C SER A 178 -19.99 -5.90 4.26
N ILE A 179 -20.05 -5.44 5.52
CA ILE A 179 -19.41 -4.22 5.99
C ILE A 179 -18.55 -4.61 7.20
N ALA A 180 -17.28 -4.17 7.21
CA ALA A 180 -16.45 -4.17 8.40
C ALA A 180 -16.64 -2.84 9.13
N VAL A 181 -16.99 -2.90 10.42
CA VAL A 181 -17.23 -1.75 11.30
C VAL A 181 -16.12 -1.65 12.33
#